data_89273d745630bb09879548535205de33
#
_entry.id   89273d745630bb09879548535205de33
#
_cell.length_a   1.000
_cell.length_b   1.000
_cell.length_c   1.000
_cell.angle_alpha   90.00
_cell.angle_beta   90.00
_cell.angle_gamma   90.00
#
_symmetry.space_group_name_H-M   'P 1'
#
loop_
_entity.id
_entity.type
_entity.pdbx_description
1 polymer ?
#
loop_
_entity_poly.entity_id
_entity_poly.type
_entity_poly.pdbx_seq_one_letter_code
_entity_poly.pdbx_strand_id
1 'polypeptide(L)'
;MTEHTERLPFQQGEIAVLRQSIDISEELLSEHYKISTSQWKRYRYDIQSLKDLQTKEITDLAFAQIYRYAQSPHERLRGSETGDYFKICLQDHVVRRAVKRDATIQLFPLSLYIVTHELIHVIRFAKFLQRFDSTAAEQEVEEGRVHALTFKLLENCKIPGLPEVLSAFKDCRTMETFFPA
;
A
#
# COMPACT_ATOMS: atom_id res chain seq x y z
N MET A 1 7.75 -4.27 31.29
CA MET A 1 8.56 -3.23 30.62
C MET A 1 8.16 -3.26 29.13
N THR A 2 7.31 -2.32 28.72
CA THR A 2 6.97 -2.14 27.33
C THR A 2 8.22 -1.58 26.64
N GLU A 3 8.87 -2.40 25.82
CA GLU A 3 9.87 -1.88 24.87
C GLU A 3 9.13 -0.85 23.99
N HIS A 4 9.40 0.41 24.23
CA HIS A 4 9.11 1.46 23.26
C HIS A 4 9.97 1.16 22.03
N THR A 5 9.45 0.35 21.11
CA THR A 5 10.08 0.14 19.82
C THR A 5 10.14 1.51 19.15
N GLU A 6 11.33 2.06 19.07
CA GLU A 6 11.57 3.39 18.52
C GLU A 6 11.03 3.42 17.07
N ARG A 7 10.06 4.28 16.78
CA ARG A 7 9.45 4.45 15.46
C ARG A 7 10.40 5.24 14.58
N LEU A 8 11.34 4.55 13.96
CA LEU A 8 12.34 5.16 13.09
C LEU A 8 11.80 5.29 11.64
N PRO A 9 11.80 6.50 11.07
CA PRO A 9 11.44 6.72 9.68
C PRO A 9 12.48 6.15 8.73
N PHE A 10 12.11 5.97 7.46
CA PHE A 10 13.03 5.60 6.39
C PHE A 10 14.12 6.65 6.20
N GLN A 11 15.33 6.17 5.97
CA GLN A 11 16.46 6.99 5.56
C GLN A 11 16.40 7.28 4.05
N GLN A 12 17.23 8.21 3.59
CA GLN A 12 17.23 8.64 2.19
C GLN A 12 17.38 7.48 1.18
N GLY A 13 18.24 6.50 1.48
CA GLY A 13 18.41 5.31 0.65
C GLY A 13 17.17 4.41 0.60
N GLU A 14 16.48 4.27 1.72
CA GLU A 14 15.23 3.50 1.82
C GLU A 14 14.07 4.21 1.09
N ILE A 15 14.03 5.54 1.14
CA ILE A 15 13.08 6.35 0.35
C ILE A 15 13.31 6.19 -1.16
N ALA A 16 14.58 6.09 -1.61
CA ALA A 16 14.87 5.80 -3.01
C ALA A 16 14.35 4.43 -3.44
N VAL A 17 14.49 3.41 -2.59
CA VAL A 17 13.91 2.08 -2.79
C VAL A 17 12.38 2.14 -2.89
N LEU A 18 11.74 2.89 -2.01
CA LEU A 18 10.29 3.07 -2.03
C LEU A 18 9.83 3.72 -3.35
N ARG A 19 10.51 4.77 -3.82
CA ARG A 19 10.20 5.42 -5.11
C ARG A 19 10.30 4.46 -6.28
N GLN A 20 11.35 3.65 -6.33
CA GLN A 20 11.49 2.61 -7.35
C GLN A 20 10.34 1.59 -7.30
N SER A 21 9.90 1.21 -6.10
CA SER A 21 8.75 0.31 -5.92
C SER A 21 7.46 0.94 -6.44
N ILE A 22 7.26 2.24 -6.24
CA ILE A 22 6.10 2.98 -6.76
C ILE A 22 6.09 2.96 -8.29
N ASP A 23 7.22 3.33 -8.92
CA ASP A 23 7.33 3.39 -10.38
C ASP A 23 6.99 2.03 -11.03
N ILE A 24 7.55 0.94 -10.49
CA ILE A 24 7.28 -0.41 -10.99
C ILE A 24 5.83 -0.84 -10.74
N SER A 25 5.27 -0.52 -9.57
CA SER A 25 3.88 -0.85 -9.26
C SER A 25 2.91 -0.13 -10.19
N GLU A 26 3.14 1.16 -10.46
CA GLU A 26 2.33 1.92 -11.42
C GLU A 26 2.42 1.34 -12.83
N GLU A 27 3.60 0.92 -13.29
CA GLU A 27 3.79 0.29 -14.60
C GLU A 27 3.00 -1.03 -14.70
N LEU A 28 3.17 -1.92 -13.73
CA LEU A 28 2.44 -3.20 -13.67
C LEU A 28 0.92 -3.01 -13.67
N LEU A 29 0.43 -2.07 -12.88
CA LEU A 29 -0.99 -1.78 -12.77
C LEU A 29 -1.53 -1.07 -14.01
N SER A 30 -0.73 -0.20 -14.63
CA SER A 30 -1.06 0.43 -15.91
C SER A 30 -1.27 -0.61 -17.00
N GLU A 31 -0.39 -1.61 -17.07
CA GLU A 31 -0.52 -2.71 -18.02
C GLU A 31 -1.74 -3.58 -17.73
N HIS A 32 -1.96 -3.95 -16.48
CA HIS A 32 -3.06 -4.83 -16.06
C HIS A 32 -4.43 -4.18 -16.28
N TYR A 33 -4.62 -2.95 -15.80
CA TYR A 33 -5.89 -2.24 -15.85
C TYR A 33 -6.09 -1.40 -17.11
N LYS A 34 -5.09 -1.36 -18.01
CA LYS A 34 -5.06 -0.51 -19.20
C LYS A 34 -5.24 0.98 -18.85
N ILE A 35 -4.52 1.42 -17.82
CA ILE A 35 -4.58 2.79 -17.32
C ILE A 35 -3.55 3.64 -18.08
N SER A 36 -4.01 4.71 -18.72
CA SER A 36 -3.13 5.69 -19.35
C SER A 36 -2.54 6.67 -18.32
N THR A 37 -1.46 7.36 -18.68
CA THR A 37 -0.85 8.39 -17.83
C THR A 37 -1.86 9.48 -17.42
N SER A 38 -2.79 9.85 -18.32
CA SER A 38 -3.84 10.82 -18.00
C SER A 38 -4.88 10.28 -17.01
N GLN A 39 -5.13 8.98 -17.01
CA GLN A 39 -6.02 8.34 -16.06
C GLN A 39 -5.37 8.24 -14.67
N TRP A 40 -4.05 7.97 -14.58
CA TRP A 40 -3.34 8.01 -13.30
C TRP A 40 -3.47 9.37 -12.59
N LYS A 41 -3.40 10.46 -13.34
CA LYS A 41 -3.62 11.82 -12.79
C LYS A 41 -5.01 12.03 -12.19
N ARG A 42 -6.00 11.24 -12.62
CA ARG A 42 -7.37 11.27 -12.05
C ARG A 42 -7.49 10.47 -10.76
N TYR A 43 -6.66 9.43 -10.58
CA TYR A 43 -6.56 8.70 -9.33
C TYR A 43 -5.70 9.49 -8.37
N ARG A 44 -6.30 10.48 -7.74
CA ARG A 44 -5.61 11.39 -6.82
C ARG A 44 -5.16 10.63 -5.58
N TYR A 45 -3.92 10.22 -5.55
CA TYR A 45 -3.32 9.58 -4.39
C TYR A 45 -1.92 10.15 -4.10
N ASP A 46 -1.48 9.94 -2.86
CA ASP A 46 -0.13 10.22 -2.40
C ASP A 46 0.33 9.10 -1.47
N ILE A 47 1.61 8.80 -1.48
CA ILE A 47 2.23 7.84 -0.57
C ILE A 47 3.15 8.63 0.35
N GLN A 48 2.83 8.62 1.63
CA GLN A 48 3.61 9.31 2.65
C GLN A 48 4.24 8.30 3.61
N SER A 49 5.49 8.55 3.97
CA SER A 49 6.24 7.78 4.95
C SER A 49 6.07 8.36 6.35
N LEU A 50 6.50 7.62 7.37
CA LEU A 50 6.32 7.94 8.79
C LEU A 50 6.66 9.39 9.15
N LYS A 51 7.69 9.96 8.52
CA LYS A 51 8.14 11.34 8.77
C LYS A 51 7.05 12.40 8.53
N ASP A 52 6.17 12.14 7.58
CA ASP A 52 5.14 13.09 7.11
C ASP A 52 3.74 12.72 7.60
N LEU A 53 3.62 11.65 8.44
CA LEU A 53 2.34 11.19 8.97
C LEU A 53 1.93 11.97 10.22
N GLN A 54 0.62 12.17 10.35
CA GLN A 54 0.00 12.66 11.60
C GLN A 54 -0.09 11.50 12.60
N THR A 55 -0.13 11.81 13.89
CA THR A 55 -0.19 10.80 14.97
C THR A 55 -1.33 9.79 14.77
N LYS A 56 -2.50 10.24 14.33
CA LYS A 56 -3.67 9.38 14.06
C LYS A 56 -3.50 8.42 12.88
N GLU A 57 -2.53 8.69 12.00
CA GLU A 57 -2.23 7.91 10.80
C GLU A 57 -1.14 6.86 11.05
N ILE A 58 -0.59 6.83 12.26
CA ILE A 58 0.48 5.90 12.63
C ILE A 58 -0.12 4.69 13.35
N THR A 59 0.25 3.50 12.90
CA THR A 59 -0.12 2.23 13.52
C THR A 59 1.08 1.28 13.60
N ASP A 60 1.07 0.37 14.55
CA ASP A 60 2.04 -0.73 14.67
C ASP A 60 1.50 -2.06 14.11
N LEU A 61 0.24 -2.07 13.60
CA LEU A 61 -0.50 -3.26 13.25
C LEU A 61 -0.58 -3.55 11.74
N ALA A 62 -0.10 -2.63 10.89
CA ALA A 62 -0.15 -2.78 9.44
C ALA A 62 1.10 -2.18 8.80
N PHE A 63 1.44 -2.60 7.59
CA PHE A 63 2.52 -2.00 6.79
C PHE A 63 2.13 -0.65 6.21
N ALA A 64 0.85 -0.49 5.85
CA ALA A 64 0.28 0.74 5.34
C ALA A 64 -1.21 0.84 5.70
N GLN A 65 -1.76 2.04 5.63
CA GLN A 65 -3.19 2.31 5.75
C GLN A 65 -3.58 3.35 4.71
N ILE A 66 -4.79 3.22 4.16
CA ILE A 66 -5.35 4.20 3.23
C ILE A 66 -6.36 5.08 3.95
N TYR A 67 -6.15 6.38 3.86
CA TYR A 67 -7.11 7.40 4.26
C TYR A 67 -7.74 8.02 3.03
N ARG A 68 -9.08 8.15 3.04
CA ARG A 68 -9.84 8.85 2.01
C ARG A 68 -10.20 10.25 2.51
N TYR A 69 -9.84 11.25 1.74
CA TYR A 69 -10.24 12.62 1.95
C TYR A 69 -11.28 12.99 0.90
N ALA A 70 -12.53 13.16 1.32
CA ALA A 70 -13.60 13.58 0.45
C ALA A 70 -13.37 15.01 -0.02
N GLN A 71 -13.70 15.27 -1.28
CA GLN A 71 -13.66 16.63 -1.83
C GLN A 71 -14.68 17.51 -1.12
N SER A 72 -14.27 18.74 -0.76
CA SER A 72 -15.19 19.67 -0.14
C SER A 72 -16.33 20.09 -1.09
N PRO A 73 -17.55 20.43 -0.57
CA PRO A 73 -18.64 20.88 -1.42
C PRO A 73 -18.30 22.13 -2.26
N HIS A 74 -17.44 23.02 -1.77
CA HIS A 74 -16.97 24.20 -2.49
C HIS A 74 -16.06 23.87 -3.68
N GLU A 75 -15.27 22.84 -3.59
CA GLU A 75 -14.40 22.37 -4.70
C GLU A 75 -15.23 21.71 -5.79
N ARG A 76 -16.31 20.99 -5.43
CA ARG A 76 -17.26 20.41 -6.40
C ARG A 76 -17.97 21.46 -7.24
N LEU A 77 -18.33 22.59 -6.64
CA LEU A 77 -19.00 23.72 -7.31
C LEU A 77 -18.11 24.44 -8.33
N ARG A 78 -16.78 24.32 -8.22
CA ARG A 78 -15.84 24.94 -9.18
C ARG A 78 -15.60 24.10 -10.44
N GLY A 79 -16.36 23.02 -10.66
CA GLY A 79 -16.26 22.18 -11.86
C GLY A 79 -14.94 21.41 -11.99
N SER A 80 -14.18 21.30 -10.90
CA SER A 80 -13.03 20.41 -10.91
C SER A 80 -13.53 18.96 -10.91
N GLU A 81 -13.25 18.22 -11.95
CA GLU A 81 -13.56 16.77 -12.10
C GLU A 81 -12.73 15.91 -11.12
N THR A 82 -12.37 16.45 -9.97
CA THR A 82 -11.48 15.80 -9.02
C THR A 82 -12.30 14.99 -8.02
N GLY A 83 -12.20 13.68 -8.12
CA GLY A 83 -12.74 12.72 -7.16
C GLY A 83 -12.06 12.80 -5.78
N ASP A 84 -12.35 11.83 -4.93
CA ASP A 84 -11.73 11.72 -3.62
C ASP A 84 -10.20 11.61 -3.73
N TYR A 85 -9.51 12.12 -2.72
CA TYR A 85 -8.07 11.99 -2.58
C TYR A 85 -7.75 10.86 -1.61
N PHE A 86 -6.82 9.99 -2.00
CA PHE A 86 -6.37 8.87 -1.19
C PHE A 86 -4.94 9.10 -0.69
N LYS A 87 -4.74 8.92 0.60
CA LYS A 87 -3.42 8.99 1.22
C LYS A 87 -3.03 7.60 1.70
N ILE A 88 -1.99 7.04 1.11
CA ILE A 88 -1.36 5.80 1.57
C ILE A 88 -0.33 6.17 2.63
N CYS A 89 -0.60 5.79 3.88
CA CYS A 89 0.24 6.06 5.03
C CYS A 89 1.14 4.84 5.30
N LEU A 90 2.36 4.87 4.78
CA LEU A 90 3.32 3.78 4.95
C LEU A 90 3.91 3.81 6.37
N GLN A 91 3.96 2.66 7.01
CA GLN A 91 4.47 2.50 8.38
C GLN A 91 5.93 2.03 8.35
N ASP A 92 6.87 2.95 8.13
CA ASP A 92 8.30 2.67 7.96
C ASP A 92 8.86 1.75 9.04
N HIS A 93 8.51 2.03 10.31
CA HIS A 93 8.96 1.26 11.47
C HIS A 93 8.47 -0.20 11.45
N VAL A 94 7.26 -0.45 10.90
CA VAL A 94 6.70 -1.81 10.75
C VAL A 94 7.41 -2.55 9.62
N VAL A 95 7.64 -1.87 8.48
CA VAL A 95 8.40 -2.43 7.35
C VAL A 95 9.82 -2.79 7.78
N ARG A 96 10.53 -1.88 8.46
CA ARG A 96 11.89 -2.11 8.98
C ARG A 96 11.94 -3.26 9.99
N ARG A 97 10.92 -3.39 10.83
CA ARG A 97 10.80 -4.51 11.78
C ARG A 97 10.71 -5.84 11.05
N ALA A 98 9.91 -5.93 9.99
CA ALA A 98 9.78 -7.14 9.19
C ALA A 98 11.11 -7.54 8.53
N VAL A 99 11.79 -6.60 7.88
CA VAL A 99 13.11 -6.83 7.26
C VAL A 99 14.17 -7.22 8.29
N LYS A 100 14.14 -6.64 9.49
CA LYS A 100 15.08 -6.97 10.56
C LYS A 100 14.80 -8.36 11.17
N ARG A 101 13.53 -8.75 11.26
CA ARG A 101 13.11 -10.01 11.88
C ARG A 101 13.42 -11.23 11.02
N ASP A 102 13.30 -11.09 9.70
CA ASP A 102 13.52 -12.16 8.74
C ASP A 102 14.54 -11.73 7.68
N ALA A 103 15.75 -12.32 7.76
CA ALA A 103 16.85 -12.00 6.86
C ALA A 103 16.58 -12.38 5.39
N THR A 104 15.57 -13.20 5.10
CA THR A 104 15.14 -13.54 3.74
C THR A 104 14.28 -12.45 3.11
N ILE A 105 13.66 -11.61 3.93
CA ILE A 105 12.81 -10.50 3.50
C ILE A 105 13.64 -9.24 3.25
N GLN A 106 13.76 -8.85 2.01
CA GLN A 106 14.49 -7.65 1.60
C GLN A 106 13.54 -6.47 1.43
N LEU A 107 14.06 -5.24 1.67
CA LEU A 107 13.26 -4.03 1.65
C LEU A 107 12.59 -3.77 0.29
N PHE A 108 13.31 -3.91 -0.81
CA PHE A 108 12.77 -3.60 -2.15
C PHE A 108 11.61 -4.52 -2.53
N PRO A 109 11.72 -5.86 -2.53
CA PRO A 109 10.60 -6.72 -2.88
C PRO A 109 9.44 -6.61 -1.89
N LEU A 110 9.69 -6.36 -0.60
CA LEU A 110 8.63 -6.10 0.38
C LEU A 110 7.90 -4.79 0.07
N SER A 111 8.63 -3.70 -0.18
CA SER A 111 8.04 -2.41 -0.56
C SER A 111 7.24 -2.52 -1.85
N LEU A 112 7.73 -3.26 -2.84
CA LEU A 112 7.02 -3.51 -4.09
C LEU A 112 5.69 -4.23 -3.85
N TYR A 113 5.68 -5.25 -2.98
CA TYR A 113 4.45 -5.96 -2.62
C TYR A 113 3.46 -5.02 -1.95
N ILE A 114 3.89 -4.29 -0.93
CA ILE A 114 3.03 -3.36 -0.17
C ILE A 114 2.46 -2.28 -1.10
N VAL A 115 3.29 -1.61 -1.88
CA VAL A 115 2.85 -0.52 -2.77
C VAL A 115 1.89 -1.03 -3.85
N THR A 116 2.18 -2.17 -4.46
CA THR A 116 1.27 -2.79 -5.46
C THR A 116 -0.08 -3.10 -4.83
N HIS A 117 -0.10 -3.67 -3.63
CA HIS A 117 -1.32 -3.99 -2.87
C HIS A 117 -2.16 -2.73 -2.59
N GLU A 118 -1.55 -1.68 -2.05
CA GLU A 118 -2.26 -0.45 -1.72
C GLU A 118 -2.77 0.30 -2.96
N LEU A 119 -1.99 0.31 -4.03
CA LEU A 119 -2.42 0.93 -5.29
C LEU A 119 -3.59 0.17 -5.94
N ILE A 120 -3.68 -1.14 -5.78
CA ILE A 120 -4.86 -1.90 -6.21
C ILE A 120 -6.10 -1.41 -5.46
N HIS A 121 -6.02 -1.22 -4.14
CA HIS A 121 -7.12 -0.66 -3.36
C HIS A 121 -7.52 0.73 -3.87
N VAL A 122 -6.57 1.63 -4.12
CA VAL A 122 -6.84 2.97 -4.68
C VAL A 122 -7.59 2.89 -6.01
N ILE A 123 -7.12 2.05 -6.94
CA ILE A 123 -7.78 1.86 -8.24
C ILE A 123 -9.20 1.33 -8.06
N ARG A 124 -9.40 0.36 -7.16
CA ARG A 124 -10.70 -0.26 -6.91
C ARG A 124 -11.67 0.72 -6.27
N PHE A 125 -11.22 1.56 -5.34
CA PHE A 125 -12.03 2.66 -4.80
C PHE A 125 -12.40 3.67 -5.88
N ALA A 126 -11.43 4.11 -6.67
CA ALA A 126 -11.64 5.08 -7.74
C ALA A 126 -12.58 4.59 -8.86
N LYS A 127 -12.58 3.28 -9.11
CA LYS A 127 -13.48 2.62 -10.09
C LYS A 127 -14.81 2.16 -9.47
N PHE A 128 -15.08 2.48 -8.21
CA PHE A 128 -16.26 2.02 -7.47
C PHE A 128 -16.44 0.49 -7.41
N LEU A 129 -15.34 -0.24 -7.53
CA LEU A 129 -15.30 -1.71 -7.41
C LEU A 129 -15.23 -2.15 -5.94
N GLN A 130 -14.89 -1.24 -5.05
CA GLN A 130 -14.80 -1.41 -3.60
C GLN A 130 -15.45 -0.21 -2.92
N ARG A 131 -16.17 -0.46 -1.83
CA ARG A 131 -16.73 0.61 -0.98
C ARG A 131 -15.76 0.88 0.16
N PHE A 132 -15.49 2.15 0.43
CA PHE A 132 -14.65 2.55 1.55
C PHE A 132 -15.32 2.27 2.91
N ASP A 133 -16.64 2.48 2.98
CA ASP A 133 -17.46 2.26 4.17
C ASP A 133 -18.10 0.86 4.14
N SER A 134 -17.31 -0.19 3.89
CA SER A 134 -17.76 -1.57 3.87
C SER A 134 -17.75 -2.19 5.26
N THR A 135 -18.56 -3.25 5.45
CA THR A 135 -18.55 -4.06 6.67
C THR A 135 -17.23 -4.83 6.83
N ALA A 136 -16.90 -5.26 8.04
CA ALA A 136 -15.70 -6.07 8.29
C ALA A 136 -15.64 -7.33 7.42
N ALA A 137 -16.76 -8.02 7.21
CA ALA A 137 -16.83 -9.19 6.36
C ALA A 137 -16.57 -8.86 4.87
N GLU A 138 -17.11 -7.74 4.38
CA GLU A 138 -16.83 -7.27 3.02
C GLU A 138 -15.38 -6.84 2.85
N GLN A 139 -14.78 -6.21 3.86
CA GLN A 139 -13.37 -5.86 3.88
C GLN A 139 -12.48 -7.09 3.81
N GLU A 140 -12.76 -8.13 4.58
CA GLU A 140 -11.99 -9.39 4.54
C GLU A 140 -12.04 -10.05 3.16
N VAL A 141 -13.21 -10.11 2.54
CA VAL A 141 -13.36 -10.64 1.17
C VAL A 141 -12.56 -9.82 0.17
N GLU A 142 -12.59 -8.51 0.31
CA GLU A 142 -11.89 -7.59 -0.58
C GLU A 142 -10.38 -7.67 -0.41
N GLU A 143 -9.89 -7.76 0.84
CA GLU A 143 -8.48 -8.02 1.14
C GLU A 143 -7.99 -9.31 0.45
N GLY A 144 -8.76 -10.38 0.54
CA GLY A 144 -8.44 -11.65 -0.14
C GLY A 144 -8.32 -11.50 -1.66
N ARG A 145 -9.18 -10.68 -2.28
CA ARG A 145 -9.12 -10.38 -3.72
C ARG A 145 -7.88 -9.57 -4.09
N VAL A 146 -7.58 -8.56 -3.29
CA VAL A 146 -6.42 -7.69 -3.52
C VAL A 146 -5.12 -8.45 -3.32
N HIS A 147 -5.01 -9.29 -2.28
CA HIS A 147 -3.87 -10.19 -2.10
C HIS A 147 -3.69 -11.14 -3.28
N ALA A 148 -4.75 -11.79 -3.74
CA ALA A 148 -4.70 -12.71 -4.87
C ALA A 148 -4.25 -12.01 -6.17
N LEU A 149 -4.73 -10.79 -6.41
CA LEU A 149 -4.31 -10.01 -7.57
C LEU A 149 -2.86 -9.53 -7.44
N THR A 150 -2.46 -9.04 -6.27
CA THR A 150 -1.07 -8.64 -5.99
C THR A 150 -0.11 -9.79 -6.27
N PHE A 151 -0.42 -10.98 -5.74
CA PHE A 151 0.36 -12.18 -5.97
C PHE A 151 0.47 -12.50 -7.47
N LYS A 152 -0.67 -12.55 -8.17
CA LYS A 152 -0.73 -12.84 -9.61
C LYS A 152 0.09 -11.87 -10.47
N LEU A 153 0.10 -10.58 -10.12
CA LEU A 153 0.88 -9.57 -10.85
C LEU A 153 2.38 -9.71 -10.62
N LEU A 154 2.77 -10.07 -9.40
CA LEU A 154 4.16 -10.11 -8.99
C LEU A 154 4.84 -11.46 -9.22
N GLU A 155 4.10 -12.58 -9.26
CA GLU A 155 4.67 -13.94 -9.38
C GLU A 155 5.55 -14.14 -10.62
N ASN A 156 5.31 -13.39 -11.70
CA ASN A 156 6.07 -13.47 -12.92
C ASN A 156 7.21 -12.43 -13.00
N CYS A 157 7.35 -11.57 -12.00
CA CYS A 157 8.41 -10.56 -11.97
C CYS A 157 9.72 -11.21 -11.52
N LYS A 158 10.77 -11.10 -12.35
CA LYS A 158 12.11 -11.64 -12.05
C LYS A 158 12.91 -10.67 -11.16
N ILE A 159 12.46 -10.52 -9.92
CA ILE A 159 13.09 -9.63 -8.94
C ILE A 159 13.67 -10.48 -7.81
N PRO A 160 15.00 -10.36 -7.52
CA PRO A 160 15.62 -11.05 -6.40
C PRO A 160 14.92 -10.77 -5.07
N GLY A 161 14.66 -11.79 -4.27
CA GLY A 161 13.99 -11.69 -2.96
C GLY A 161 12.45 -11.57 -3.03
N LEU A 162 11.87 -11.45 -4.23
CA LEU A 162 10.41 -11.40 -4.38
C LEU A 162 9.74 -12.75 -4.11
N PRO A 163 10.28 -13.89 -4.54
CA PRO A 163 9.71 -15.21 -4.19
C PRO A 163 9.57 -15.44 -2.69
N GLU A 164 10.53 -14.97 -1.90
CA GLU A 164 10.51 -15.07 -0.43
C GLU A 164 9.39 -14.23 0.17
N VAL A 165 9.21 -13.01 -0.32
CA VAL A 165 8.10 -12.14 0.09
C VAL A 165 6.76 -12.76 -0.28
N LEU A 166 6.60 -13.23 -1.52
CA LEU A 166 5.37 -13.90 -1.98
C LEU A 166 5.07 -15.15 -1.15
N SER A 167 6.08 -15.93 -0.79
CA SER A 167 5.92 -17.08 0.08
C SER A 167 5.46 -16.68 1.48
N ALA A 168 6.01 -15.61 2.05
CA ALA A 168 5.63 -15.09 3.36
C ALA A 168 4.17 -14.61 3.40
N PHE A 169 3.65 -14.04 2.30
CA PHE A 169 2.27 -13.56 2.21
C PHE A 169 1.27 -14.61 1.71
N LYS A 170 1.72 -15.76 1.23
CA LYS A 170 0.86 -16.78 0.61
C LYS A 170 -0.28 -17.24 1.51
N ASP A 171 0.00 -17.39 2.80
CA ASP A 171 -0.95 -17.89 3.80
C ASP A 171 -1.58 -16.75 4.61
N CYS A 172 -1.18 -15.50 4.37
CA CYS A 172 -1.72 -14.32 5.03
C CYS A 172 -2.97 -13.83 4.29
N ARG A 173 -4.14 -13.97 4.91
CA ARG A 173 -5.40 -13.41 4.37
C ARG A 173 -5.57 -11.94 4.72
N THR A 174 -4.87 -11.48 5.76
CA THR A 174 -4.85 -10.09 6.23
C THR A 174 -3.43 -9.74 6.70
N MET A 175 -3.09 -8.46 6.69
CA MET A 175 -1.80 -7.97 7.20
C MET A 175 -1.60 -8.30 8.69
N GLU A 176 -2.68 -8.44 9.46
CA GLU A 176 -2.66 -8.83 10.88
C GLU A 176 -2.09 -10.24 11.09
N THR A 177 -2.30 -11.15 10.14
CA THR A 177 -1.76 -12.52 10.21
C THR A 177 -0.26 -12.59 9.94
N PHE A 178 0.33 -11.56 9.33
CA PHE A 178 1.78 -11.49 9.12
C PHE A 178 2.57 -11.19 10.41
N PHE A 179 1.91 -10.54 11.38
CA PHE A 179 2.46 -10.25 12.70
C PHE A 179 1.59 -10.88 13.80
N PRO A 180 1.68 -12.21 14.02
CA PRO A 180 1.06 -12.77 15.22
C PRO A 180 1.68 -12.11 16.45
N ALA A 181 0.81 -11.70 17.37
CA ALA A 181 1.19 -11.05 18.61
C ALA A 181 2.18 -11.89 19.44
#